data_641006d0dd636a84e3396323eabd4895
#
_entry.id   641006d0dd636a84e3396323eabd4895
#
_cell.length_a   1.000
_cell.length_b   1.000
_cell.length_c   1.000
_cell.angle_alpha   90.00
_cell.angle_beta   90.00
_cell.angle_gamma   90.00
#
_symmetry.space_group_name_H-M   'P 1'
#
loop_
_entity.id
_entity.type
_entity.pdbx_description
1 polymer ?
#
loop_
_entity_poly.entity_id
_entity_poly.type
_entity_poly.pdbx_seq_one_letter_code
_entity_poly.pdbx_strand_id
1 'polypeptide(L)'
;VNAWGIKRPWIVIIIGFVFLLSGCGPDLCSNELLFENASPDKSYILTSFERNCGATTPYVRVLSLRVEKEGFDPDKYDDWIFTLHGTKNIKIEWNSNNSLIVYYPPNEDIPTKVEKWRNVNISYVVDGNL
;
A
#
# COMPACT_ATOMS: atom_id res chain seq x y z
N VAL A 1 -12.29 49.70 -42.82
CA VAL A 1 -13.37 49.39 -41.88
C VAL A 1 -13.49 47.89 -41.60
N ASN A 2 -12.44 47.13 -41.54
CA ASN A 2 -12.56 45.72 -41.26
C ASN A 2 -11.61 45.32 -40.14
N ALA A 3 -12.00 45.65 -38.91
CA ALA A 3 -11.32 45.22 -37.69
C ALA A 3 -11.63 43.75 -37.30
N TRP A 4 -12.18 42.97 -38.24
CA TRP A 4 -12.66 41.61 -37.98
C TRP A 4 -11.62 40.53 -38.26
N GLY A 5 -10.38 40.90 -38.54
CA GLY A 5 -9.32 39.98 -38.96
C GLY A 5 -8.30 39.60 -37.87
N ILE A 6 -8.48 40.00 -36.64
CA ILE A 6 -7.54 39.56 -35.59
C ILE A 6 -7.95 38.18 -35.14
N LYS A 7 -7.57 37.20 -35.93
CA LYS A 7 -7.47 35.82 -35.46
C LYS A 7 -6.44 35.83 -34.36
N ARG A 8 -6.86 35.60 -33.13
CA ARG A 8 -6.00 35.47 -31.97
C ARG A 8 -5.57 33.98 -31.81
N PRO A 9 -4.55 33.52 -32.53
CA PRO A 9 -4.07 32.16 -32.41
C PRO A 9 -3.46 31.89 -31.03
N TRP A 10 -3.13 32.94 -30.32
CA TRP A 10 -2.50 32.88 -28.99
C TRP A 10 -3.41 32.30 -27.91
N ILE A 11 -4.71 32.55 -27.99
CA ILE A 11 -5.68 32.02 -27.03
C ILE A 11 -5.81 30.51 -27.17
N VAL A 12 -5.77 30.01 -28.40
CA VAL A 12 -5.83 28.56 -28.66
C VAL A 12 -4.56 27.86 -28.17
N ILE A 13 -3.39 28.49 -28.29
CA ILE A 13 -2.11 27.97 -27.80
C ILE A 13 -2.10 27.92 -26.28
N ILE A 14 -2.61 28.95 -25.60
CA ILE A 14 -2.66 29.00 -24.14
C ILE A 14 -3.62 27.92 -23.59
N ILE A 15 -4.77 27.70 -24.20
CA ILE A 15 -5.73 26.67 -23.81
C ILE A 15 -5.14 25.29 -24.05
N GLY A 16 -4.43 25.07 -25.15
CA GLY A 16 -3.75 23.80 -25.44
C GLY A 16 -2.63 23.48 -24.45
N PHE A 17 -1.90 24.49 -23.97
CA PHE A 17 -0.82 24.32 -23.01
C PHE A 17 -1.32 24.00 -21.59
N VAL A 18 -2.48 24.53 -21.20
CA VAL A 18 -3.10 24.24 -19.91
C VAL A 18 -3.58 22.77 -19.82
N PHE A 19 -4.03 22.19 -20.94
CA PHE A 19 -4.44 20.77 -20.97
C PHE A 19 -3.28 19.78 -20.84
N LEU A 20 -2.04 20.19 -21.16
CA LEU A 20 -0.86 19.32 -21.03
C LEU A 20 -0.35 19.20 -19.57
N LEU A 21 -0.81 20.05 -18.67
CA LEU A 21 -0.42 20.04 -17.26
C LEU A 21 -1.34 19.18 -16.37
N SER A 22 -2.41 18.61 -16.92
CA SER A 22 -3.37 17.77 -16.19
C SER A 22 -2.94 16.30 -16.08
N GLY A 23 -1.70 15.97 -16.38
CA GLY A 23 -1.19 14.60 -16.48
C GLY A 23 -0.63 14.00 -15.18
N CYS A 24 -0.74 14.65 -14.03
CA CYS A 24 -0.37 14.04 -12.76
C CYS A 24 -1.57 13.27 -12.19
N GLY A 25 -1.67 11.98 -12.53
CA GLY A 25 -2.58 11.05 -11.85
C GLY A 25 -2.18 10.87 -10.38
N PRO A 26 -3.15 10.63 -9.45
CA PRO A 26 -2.91 10.61 -8.01
C PRO A 26 -2.10 9.42 -7.49
N ASP A 27 -1.92 8.33 -8.26
CA ASP A 27 -1.27 7.10 -7.79
C ASP A 27 0.00 6.77 -8.57
N LEU A 28 1.13 7.24 -8.02
CA LEU A 28 2.47 6.84 -8.49
C LEU A 28 2.97 5.56 -7.84
N CYS A 29 2.20 4.95 -6.93
CA CYS A 29 2.59 3.74 -6.23
C CYS A 29 2.11 2.49 -6.97
N SER A 30 2.99 1.53 -7.19
CA SER A 30 2.64 0.17 -7.60
C SER A 30 2.57 -0.76 -6.40
N ASN A 31 1.67 -1.73 -6.44
CA ASN A 31 1.51 -2.73 -5.39
C ASN A 31 1.61 -4.12 -6.01
N GLU A 32 2.51 -4.93 -5.50
CA GLU A 32 2.70 -6.31 -5.89
C GLU A 32 2.26 -7.24 -4.77
N LEU A 33 1.27 -8.07 -5.03
CA LEU A 33 0.80 -9.08 -4.08
C LEU A 33 1.87 -10.17 -3.93
N LEU A 34 2.24 -10.46 -2.69
CA LEU A 34 3.24 -11.49 -2.39
C LEU A 34 2.56 -12.80 -1.96
N PHE A 35 1.67 -12.74 -0.99
CA PHE A 35 0.86 -13.87 -0.55
C PHE A 35 -0.39 -13.43 0.21
N GLU A 36 -1.36 -14.33 0.30
CA GLU A 36 -2.51 -14.22 1.18
C GLU A 36 -2.58 -15.43 2.10
N ASN A 37 -3.05 -15.21 3.31
CA ASN A 37 -3.21 -16.27 4.30
C ASN A 37 -4.46 -16.03 5.15
N ALA A 38 -5.36 -16.99 5.17
CA ALA A 38 -6.61 -16.91 5.92
C ALA A 38 -6.43 -17.42 7.36
N SER A 39 -7.20 -16.83 8.29
CA SER A 39 -7.37 -17.40 9.63
C SER A 39 -7.95 -18.82 9.56
N PRO A 40 -7.79 -19.66 10.59
CA PRO A 40 -8.26 -21.05 10.55
C PRO A 40 -9.75 -21.21 10.20
N ASP A 41 -10.61 -20.31 10.66
CA ASP A 41 -12.04 -20.27 10.33
C ASP A 41 -12.36 -19.49 9.06
N LYS A 42 -11.35 -18.95 8.36
CA LYS A 42 -11.47 -18.15 7.14
C LYS A 42 -12.21 -16.81 7.32
N SER A 43 -12.44 -16.35 8.54
CA SER A 43 -13.11 -15.07 8.80
C SER A 43 -12.27 -13.86 8.40
N TYR A 44 -10.96 -13.98 8.55
CA TYR A 44 -10.00 -12.92 8.25
C TYR A 44 -8.98 -13.39 7.22
N ILE A 45 -8.55 -12.48 6.37
CA ILE A 45 -7.48 -12.70 5.40
C ILE A 45 -6.38 -11.68 5.64
N LEU A 46 -5.17 -12.19 5.85
CA LEU A 46 -3.96 -11.39 5.81
C LEU A 46 -3.44 -11.37 4.38
N THR A 47 -3.19 -10.18 3.88
CA THR A 47 -2.54 -9.94 2.59
C THR A 47 -1.18 -9.32 2.82
N SER A 48 -0.14 -9.92 2.26
CA SER A 48 1.19 -9.35 2.18
C SER A 48 1.43 -8.81 0.78
N PHE A 49 1.88 -7.58 0.70
CA PHE A 49 2.23 -6.96 -0.59
C PHE A 49 3.43 -6.04 -0.46
N GLU A 50 4.07 -5.78 -1.59
CA GLU A 50 5.16 -4.83 -1.71
C GLU A 50 4.66 -3.57 -2.40
N ARG A 51 4.91 -2.43 -1.77
CA ARG A 51 4.56 -1.12 -2.30
C ARG A 51 5.79 -0.38 -2.78
N ASN A 52 5.72 0.14 -3.99
CA ASN A 52 6.77 0.96 -4.59
C ASN A 52 6.16 2.29 -5.07
N CYS A 53 6.59 3.38 -4.48
CA CYS A 53 6.11 4.74 -4.80
C CYS A 53 7.12 5.58 -5.59
N GLY A 54 8.10 4.94 -6.22
CA GLY A 54 9.06 5.59 -7.13
C GLY A 54 10.52 5.52 -6.66
N ALA A 55 11.42 6.03 -7.49
CA ALA A 55 12.86 5.86 -7.35
C ALA A 55 13.48 6.55 -6.10
N THR A 56 12.79 7.50 -5.51
CA THR A 56 13.26 8.26 -4.33
C THR A 56 12.72 7.73 -3.01
N THR A 57 11.85 6.71 -3.05
CA THR A 57 11.26 6.08 -1.86
C THR A 57 11.71 4.62 -1.75
N PRO A 58 11.93 4.10 -0.54
CA PRO A 58 12.23 2.69 -0.36
C PRO A 58 11.02 1.84 -0.74
N TYR A 59 11.27 0.60 -1.12
CA TYR A 59 10.22 -0.42 -1.14
C TYR A 59 9.67 -0.60 0.26
N VAL A 60 8.37 -0.86 0.37
CA VAL A 60 7.71 -1.11 1.64
C VAL A 60 7.00 -2.45 1.59
N ARG A 61 7.35 -3.34 2.50
CA ARG A 61 6.58 -4.57 2.76
C ARG A 61 5.42 -4.22 3.67
N VAL A 62 4.22 -4.58 3.28
CA VAL A 62 2.99 -4.29 4.01
C VAL A 62 2.28 -5.58 4.34
N LEU A 63 1.82 -5.70 5.58
CA LEU A 63 0.83 -6.68 6.00
C LEU A 63 -0.48 -5.95 6.28
N SER A 64 -1.53 -6.38 5.63
CA SER A 64 -2.88 -5.81 5.75
C SER A 64 -3.87 -6.90 6.13
N LEU A 65 -4.80 -6.60 7.02
CA LEU A 65 -5.89 -7.48 7.41
C LEU A 65 -7.21 -7.00 6.82
N ARG A 66 -8.05 -7.94 6.43
CA ARG A 66 -9.44 -7.67 6.02
C ARG A 66 -10.37 -8.79 6.48
N VAL A 67 -11.64 -8.49 6.58
CA VAL A 67 -12.68 -9.51 6.71
C VAL A 67 -12.80 -10.22 5.34
N GLU A 68 -13.03 -11.52 5.34
CA GLU A 68 -13.10 -12.34 4.12
C GLU A 68 -14.07 -11.76 3.08
N LYS A 69 -15.22 -11.24 3.52
CA LYS A 69 -16.26 -10.65 2.63
C LYS A 69 -15.85 -9.31 2.00
N GLU A 70 -14.87 -8.63 2.56
CA GLU A 70 -14.34 -7.37 2.03
C GLU A 70 -13.29 -7.65 0.97
N GLY A 71 -13.28 -6.86 -0.11
CA GLY A 71 -12.24 -6.91 -1.13
C GLY A 71 -10.91 -6.38 -0.62
N PHE A 72 -9.81 -6.79 -1.23
CA PHE A 72 -8.49 -6.22 -0.97
C PHE A 72 -8.37 -4.82 -1.57
N ASP A 73 -7.96 -3.86 -0.74
CA ASP A 73 -7.65 -2.50 -1.15
C ASP A 73 -6.28 -2.11 -0.56
N PRO A 74 -5.23 -1.97 -1.40
CA PRO A 74 -3.89 -1.62 -0.94
C PRO A 74 -3.80 -0.19 -0.36
N ASP A 75 -4.75 0.66 -0.65
CA ASP A 75 -4.77 2.06 -0.18
C ASP A 75 -5.61 2.26 1.08
N LYS A 76 -6.19 1.20 1.63
CA LYS A 76 -6.90 1.24 2.90
C LYS A 76 -5.93 1.12 4.08
N TYR A 77 -5.30 2.23 4.43
CA TYR A 77 -4.26 2.31 5.45
C TYR A 77 -4.70 1.86 6.86
N ASP A 78 -5.98 2.00 7.19
CA ASP A 78 -6.55 1.54 8.47
C ASP A 78 -6.47 0.02 8.65
N ASP A 79 -6.31 -0.71 7.57
CA ASP A 79 -6.15 -2.17 7.58
C ASP A 79 -4.68 -2.61 7.62
N TRP A 80 -3.74 -1.67 7.51
CA TRP A 80 -2.31 -1.98 7.60
C TRP A 80 -1.91 -2.25 9.05
N ILE A 81 -1.43 -3.45 9.32
CA ILE A 81 -1.03 -3.86 10.67
C ILE A 81 0.48 -3.79 10.87
N PHE A 82 1.25 -3.91 9.80
CA PHE A 82 2.69 -3.90 9.85
C PHE A 82 3.28 -3.38 8.54
N THR A 83 4.30 -2.53 8.64
CA THR A 83 5.10 -2.10 7.49
C THR A 83 6.58 -2.18 7.82
N LEU A 84 7.37 -2.61 6.84
CA LEU A 84 8.82 -2.70 6.91
C LEU A 84 9.41 -2.05 5.67
N HIS A 85 10.29 -1.08 5.86
CA HIS A 85 11.03 -0.47 4.75
C HIS A 85 12.08 -1.45 4.22
N GLY A 86 12.01 -1.76 2.95
CA GLY A 86 12.89 -2.71 2.28
C GLY A 86 12.15 -3.91 1.71
N THR A 87 12.92 -4.93 1.33
CA THR A 87 12.43 -6.13 0.62
C THR A 87 12.66 -7.43 1.41
N LYS A 88 12.97 -7.31 2.70
CA LYS A 88 13.20 -8.47 3.56
C LYS A 88 11.94 -9.32 3.72
N ASN A 89 12.13 -10.60 3.96
CA ASN A 89 11.05 -11.53 4.15
C ASN A 89 10.35 -11.32 5.51
N ILE A 90 9.07 -11.55 5.52
CA ILE A 90 8.22 -11.56 6.71
C ILE A 90 7.49 -12.90 6.70
N LYS A 91 7.42 -13.55 7.85
CA LYS A 91 6.66 -14.78 8.05
C LYS A 91 5.49 -14.50 8.97
N ILE A 92 4.37 -15.14 8.72
CA ILE A 92 3.17 -15.04 9.58
C ILE A 92 2.69 -16.41 10.02
N GLU A 93 2.05 -16.45 11.17
CA GLU A 93 1.44 -17.65 11.71
C GLU A 93 0.15 -17.30 12.45
N TRP A 94 -0.96 -17.92 12.06
CA TRP A 94 -2.19 -17.85 12.83
C TRP A 94 -2.14 -18.84 13.98
N ASN A 95 -2.17 -18.32 15.20
CA ASN A 95 -2.20 -19.14 16.43
C ASN A 95 -3.64 -19.54 16.79
N SER A 96 -4.62 -18.74 16.38
CA SER A 96 -6.05 -19.02 16.50
C SER A 96 -6.82 -18.17 15.47
N ASN A 97 -8.16 -18.23 15.50
CA ASN A 97 -8.99 -17.43 14.58
C ASN A 97 -8.84 -15.92 14.75
N ASN A 98 -8.33 -15.47 15.89
CA ASN A 98 -8.17 -14.06 16.24
C ASN A 98 -6.81 -13.74 16.90
N SER A 99 -5.81 -14.58 16.67
CA SER A 99 -4.45 -14.38 17.16
C SER A 99 -3.44 -14.64 16.03
N LEU A 100 -2.67 -13.64 15.70
CA LEU A 100 -1.68 -13.66 14.63
C LEU A 100 -0.29 -13.38 15.19
N ILE A 101 0.72 -14.09 14.72
CA ILE A 101 2.12 -13.85 15.02
C ILE A 101 2.83 -13.43 13.74
N VAL A 102 3.55 -12.31 13.82
CA VAL A 102 4.39 -11.77 12.74
C VAL A 102 5.85 -11.93 13.11
N TYR A 103 6.60 -12.68 12.28
CA TYR A 103 8.04 -12.84 12.40
C TYR A 103 8.73 -11.93 11.39
N TYR A 104 9.70 -11.16 11.84
CA TYR A 104 10.44 -10.21 11.00
C TYR A 104 11.93 -10.19 11.38
N PRO A 105 12.83 -9.82 10.44
CA PRO A 105 14.26 -9.80 10.71
C PRO A 105 14.66 -8.65 11.66
N PRO A 106 15.80 -8.79 12.36
CA PRO A 106 16.30 -7.74 13.25
C PRO A 106 16.82 -6.52 12.47
N ASN A 107 16.92 -5.39 13.16
CA ASN A 107 17.52 -4.14 12.65
C ASN A 107 16.83 -3.52 11.43
N GLU A 108 15.54 -3.73 11.28
CA GLU A 108 14.73 -3.16 10.20
C GLU A 108 14.02 -1.87 10.64
N ASP A 109 13.75 -1.01 9.67
CA ASP A 109 12.91 0.17 9.87
C ASP A 109 11.43 -0.20 9.72
N ILE A 110 10.68 -0.06 10.82
CA ILE A 110 9.29 -0.51 10.95
C ILE A 110 8.40 0.68 11.31
N PRO A 111 7.87 1.41 10.31
CA PRO A 111 7.01 2.57 10.55
C PRO A 111 5.67 2.25 11.20
N THR A 112 5.12 1.07 10.89
CA THR A 112 3.81 0.63 11.40
C THR A 112 3.93 -0.71 12.10
N LYS A 113 3.40 -0.79 13.32
CA LYS A 113 3.37 -2.01 14.12
C LYS A 113 2.17 -1.95 15.06
N VAL A 114 1.08 -2.61 14.67
CA VAL A 114 -0.21 -2.57 15.37
C VAL A 114 -0.38 -3.87 16.17
N GLU A 115 -0.71 -3.76 17.44
CA GLU A 115 -0.89 -4.92 18.33
C GLU A 115 -2.32 -5.46 18.32
N LYS A 116 -3.27 -4.68 17.81
CA LYS A 116 -4.67 -5.10 17.71
C LYS A 116 -5.34 -4.45 16.50
N TRP A 117 -6.00 -5.26 15.71
CA TRP A 117 -6.84 -4.82 14.61
C TRP A 117 -8.22 -5.50 14.73
N ARG A 118 -9.27 -4.69 14.95
CA ARG A 118 -10.63 -5.19 15.28
C ARG A 118 -10.57 -6.22 16.43
N ASN A 119 -10.96 -7.47 16.19
CA ASN A 119 -10.91 -8.56 17.17
C ASN A 119 -9.65 -9.43 17.05
N VAL A 120 -8.69 -9.07 16.21
CA VAL A 120 -7.45 -9.81 16.01
C VAL A 120 -6.34 -9.22 16.88
N ASN A 121 -5.74 -10.02 17.73
CA ASN A 121 -4.53 -9.67 18.48
C ASN A 121 -3.29 -10.08 17.67
N ILE A 122 -2.30 -9.20 17.62
CA ILE A 122 -1.12 -9.38 16.80
C ILE A 122 0.11 -9.33 17.70
N SER A 123 0.90 -10.39 17.66
CA SER A 123 2.17 -10.51 18.36
C SER A 123 3.32 -10.45 17.36
N TYR A 124 4.47 -9.99 17.79
CA TYR A 124 5.64 -9.79 16.95
C TYR A 124 6.85 -10.50 17.53
N VAL A 125 7.59 -11.20 16.68
CA VAL A 125 8.80 -11.91 17.04
C VAL A 125 9.93 -11.54 16.07
N VAL A 126 11.05 -11.12 16.61
CA VAL A 126 12.27 -10.92 15.84
C VAL A 126 12.89 -12.27 15.53
N ASP A 127 13.09 -12.57 14.24
CA ASP A 127 13.68 -13.81 13.77
C ASP A 127 14.97 -13.52 12.97
N GLY A 128 16.11 -13.88 13.52
CA GLY A 128 17.41 -13.67 12.89
C GLY A 128 17.69 -14.60 11.68
N ASN A 129 16.78 -15.52 11.36
CA ASN A 129 16.91 -16.45 10.25
C ASN A 129 16.14 -16.00 8.99
N LEU A 130 15.44 -14.86 9.04
CA LEU A 130 14.72 -14.27 7.91
C LEU A 130 15.60 -13.37 7.07
#